data_d423699cc4365919cbe6f55de37bc7f3
#
_entry.id   d423699cc4365919cbe6f55de37bc7f3
#
_cell.length_a   1.000
_cell.length_b   1.000
_cell.length_c   1.000
_cell.angle_alpha   90.00
_cell.angle_beta   90.00
_cell.angle_gamma   90.00
#
_symmetry.space_group_name_H-M   'P 1'
#
loop_
_entity.id
_entity.type
_entity.pdbx_description
1 polymer ?
#
loop_
_entity_poly.entity_id
_entity_poly.type
_entity_poly.pdbx_seq_one_letter_code
_entity_poly.pdbx_strand_id
1 'polypeptide(L)'
;VIRVGIAYAVAAWLIAQVTELAADSFGAPDWVMQMLLIVLALGLPVALILAWALELTPEGIKKEKDVDRSQSIAPKTGQKLNNTILVLMALAIGYLLYDKFSAQPGSESFSQQTAGQNTVTDEKRALTPVEDEPVINKQSIAVLPFDNRSNLEEDGFFVEGIHDDLLTNLARISSLKVISRTSVARFKDTETPIPEIARELGVATIMEGAVQRAGGTVRINVQLIDAQTDEHLWAEIYDRELTTENLFAIQTEISKEIASALKATLSADEIKRVDQRPTDNLAAYSAYLRGRQLIARQTAETVDQALIEFQRAVQLDPQFALAWAGIAEAAQLALWVSDMNRPEAIQLSQQAVEKALAINDQLGEVQLARAETLRLTRGDDAEREAAYKLAIELSPGYAQAWQQYSDFVSELPGRLDEALTLAK
;
A
#
# COMPACT_ATOMS: atom_id res chain seq x y z
N VAL A 1 18.35 4.36 29.18
CA VAL A 1 18.75 3.65 27.96
C VAL A 1 17.98 4.17 26.75
N ILE A 2 16.63 4.09 26.69
CA ILE A 2 15.80 4.52 25.54
C ILE A 2 16.07 5.99 25.15
N ARG A 3 16.17 6.90 26.12
CA ARG A 3 16.44 8.33 25.86
C ARG A 3 17.82 8.56 25.23
N VAL A 4 18.82 7.78 25.63
CA VAL A 4 20.17 7.84 25.04
C VAL A 4 20.17 7.27 23.62
N GLY A 5 19.41 6.21 23.38
CA GLY A 5 19.24 5.66 22.03
C GLY A 5 18.62 6.67 21.06
N ILE A 6 17.57 7.37 21.51
CA ILE A 6 16.93 8.43 20.69
C ILE A 6 17.90 9.60 20.44
N ALA A 7 18.60 10.07 21.48
CA ALA A 7 19.57 11.16 21.32
C ALA A 7 20.72 10.78 20.37
N TYR A 8 21.20 9.52 20.48
CA TYR A 8 22.22 8.99 19.58
C TYR A 8 21.71 8.96 18.13
N ALA A 9 20.52 8.45 17.90
CA ALA A 9 19.93 8.36 16.56
C ALA A 9 19.77 9.73 15.90
N VAL A 10 19.33 10.74 16.65
CA VAL A 10 19.23 12.14 16.18
C VAL A 10 20.61 12.73 15.86
N ALA A 11 21.60 12.53 16.72
CA ALA A 11 22.96 13.00 16.49
C ALA A 11 23.59 12.31 15.27
N ALA A 12 23.42 10.99 15.15
CA ALA A 12 23.93 10.21 14.03
C ALA A 12 23.31 10.65 12.70
N TRP A 13 22.00 10.92 12.69
CA TRP A 13 21.31 11.45 11.52
C TRP A 13 21.84 12.83 11.12
N LEU A 14 22.02 13.76 12.06
CA LEU A 14 22.60 15.09 11.80
C LEU A 14 24.03 15.00 11.24
N ILE A 15 24.87 14.11 11.80
CA ILE A 15 26.23 13.90 11.31
C ILE A 15 26.21 13.36 9.88
N ALA A 16 25.31 12.41 9.57
CA ALA A 16 25.19 11.87 8.21
C ALA A 16 24.79 12.96 7.21
N GLN A 17 23.79 13.79 7.54
CA GLN A 17 23.32 14.90 6.68
C GLN A 17 24.44 15.95 6.42
N VAL A 18 25.15 16.37 7.48
CA VAL A 18 26.24 17.34 7.32
C VAL A 18 27.38 16.76 6.48
N THR A 19 27.68 15.46 6.68
CA THR A 19 28.75 14.78 5.92
C THR A 19 28.36 14.59 4.46
N GLU A 20 27.10 14.28 4.14
CA GLU A 20 26.58 14.19 2.78
C GLU A 20 26.74 15.52 2.04
N LEU A 21 26.28 16.62 2.65
CA LEU A 21 26.43 17.96 2.10
C LEU A 21 27.91 18.37 1.88
N ALA A 22 28.79 18.01 2.82
CA ALA A 22 30.21 18.26 2.71
C ALA A 22 30.86 17.37 1.63
N ALA A 23 30.49 16.09 1.56
CA ALA A 23 31.01 15.14 0.59
C ALA A 23 30.70 15.59 -0.86
N ASP A 24 29.47 16.03 -1.11
CA ASP A 24 29.06 16.57 -2.41
C ASP A 24 29.85 17.86 -2.76
N SER A 25 30.07 18.73 -1.78
CA SER A 25 30.80 20.01 -1.99
C SER A 25 32.30 19.80 -2.26
N PHE A 26 32.90 18.76 -1.69
CA PHE A 26 34.35 18.47 -1.83
C PHE A 26 34.63 17.34 -2.84
N GLY A 27 33.63 16.77 -3.49
CA GLY A 27 33.78 15.65 -4.43
C GLY A 27 34.36 14.40 -3.78
N ALA A 28 33.96 14.09 -2.53
CA ALA A 28 34.46 12.94 -1.80
C ALA A 28 33.95 11.63 -2.43
N PRO A 29 34.78 10.55 -2.47
CA PRO A 29 34.33 9.26 -3.00
C PRO A 29 33.23 8.63 -2.15
N ASP A 30 32.29 7.88 -2.77
CA ASP A 30 31.12 7.25 -2.14
C ASP A 30 31.44 6.36 -0.93
N TRP A 31 32.66 5.76 -0.90
CA TRP A 31 33.09 4.94 0.21
C TRP A 31 33.19 5.69 1.55
N VAL A 32 33.39 7.02 1.52
CA VAL A 32 33.50 7.87 2.73
C VAL A 32 32.17 7.85 3.48
N MET A 33 31.04 8.00 2.79
CA MET A 33 29.71 7.92 3.38
C MET A 33 29.42 6.51 3.91
N GLN A 34 29.79 5.46 3.18
CA GLN A 34 29.62 4.07 3.62
C GLN A 34 30.38 3.78 4.90
N MET A 35 31.64 4.23 5.01
CA MET A 35 32.44 4.07 6.23
C MET A 35 31.85 4.82 7.41
N LEU A 36 31.35 6.05 7.21
CA LEU A 36 30.69 6.82 8.25
C LEU A 36 29.46 6.07 8.80
N LEU A 37 28.60 5.57 7.92
CA LEU A 37 27.40 4.82 8.32
C LEU A 37 27.74 3.57 9.11
N ILE A 38 28.79 2.83 8.74
CA ILE A 38 29.29 1.66 9.48
C ILE A 38 29.75 2.07 10.89
N VAL A 39 30.52 3.15 11.01
CA VAL A 39 31.03 3.67 12.31
C VAL A 39 29.83 4.09 13.20
N LEU A 40 28.87 4.80 12.65
CA LEU A 40 27.65 5.20 13.39
C LEU A 40 26.80 3.98 13.80
N ALA A 41 26.67 2.98 12.95
CA ALA A 41 25.94 1.75 13.28
C ALA A 41 26.62 0.96 14.41
N LEU A 42 27.97 0.85 14.41
CA LEU A 42 28.75 0.19 15.45
C LEU A 42 28.77 1.00 16.78
N GLY A 43 28.65 2.33 16.69
CA GLY A 43 28.60 3.20 17.87
C GLY A 43 27.33 3.08 18.68
N LEU A 44 26.20 2.73 18.07
CA LEU A 44 24.92 2.60 18.75
C LEU A 44 24.92 1.54 19.87
N PRO A 45 25.31 0.29 19.63
CA PRO A 45 25.38 -0.71 20.69
C PRO A 45 26.32 -0.31 21.83
N VAL A 46 27.45 0.32 21.51
CA VAL A 46 28.40 0.81 22.52
C VAL A 46 27.76 1.90 23.39
N ALA A 47 27.06 2.87 22.78
CA ALA A 47 26.34 3.92 23.50
C ALA A 47 25.23 3.36 24.40
N LEU A 48 24.51 2.33 23.97
CA LEU A 48 23.45 1.67 24.73
C LEU A 48 24.03 0.87 25.92
N ILE A 49 25.15 0.17 25.72
CA ILE A 49 25.84 -0.56 26.81
C ILE A 49 26.36 0.42 27.86
N LEU A 50 26.98 1.52 27.45
CA LEU A 50 27.45 2.56 28.37
C LEU A 50 26.28 3.22 29.12
N ALA A 51 25.18 3.50 28.45
CA ALA A 51 23.97 4.06 29.06
C ALA A 51 23.28 3.09 30.03
N TRP A 52 23.46 1.79 29.84
CA TRP A 52 22.98 0.76 30.77
C TRP A 52 23.91 0.58 31.98
N ALA A 53 25.22 0.68 31.77
CA ALA A 53 26.23 0.39 32.80
C ALA A 53 26.54 1.59 33.71
N LEU A 54 26.24 2.83 33.27
CA LEU A 54 26.67 4.07 33.92
C LEU A 54 25.50 5.03 34.16
N GLU A 55 25.42 5.65 35.34
CA GLU A 55 24.45 6.72 35.65
C GLU A 55 25.20 8.00 36.03
N LEU A 56 24.73 9.14 35.54
CA LEU A 56 25.30 10.45 35.86
C LEU A 56 24.77 10.97 37.23
N THR A 57 25.70 11.20 38.18
CA THR A 57 25.42 11.78 39.47
C THR A 57 26.12 13.14 39.65
N PRO A 58 25.78 13.94 40.68
CA PRO A 58 26.48 15.21 40.96
C PRO A 58 27.99 15.08 41.17
N GLU A 59 28.45 13.88 41.56
CA GLU A 59 29.86 13.56 41.84
C GLU A 59 30.59 12.95 40.63
N GLY A 60 29.93 12.81 39.45
CA GLY A 60 30.49 12.23 38.24
C GLY A 60 29.78 10.97 37.75
N ILE A 61 30.46 10.16 36.92
CA ILE A 61 29.92 8.95 36.32
C ILE A 61 30.20 7.76 37.28
N LYS A 62 29.12 7.13 37.81
CA LYS A 62 29.19 5.94 38.66
C LYS A 62 28.40 4.77 38.07
N LYS A 63 28.71 3.52 38.50
CA LYS A 63 27.94 2.33 38.11
C LYS A 63 26.59 2.33 38.79
N GLU A 64 25.53 1.89 38.10
CA GLU A 64 24.13 1.88 38.56
C GLU A 64 23.93 1.24 39.95
N LYS A 65 24.75 0.26 40.32
CA LYS A 65 24.69 -0.45 41.60
C LYS A 65 25.12 0.42 42.81
N ASP A 66 25.83 1.53 42.57
CA ASP A 66 26.47 2.35 43.63
C ASP A 66 25.76 3.71 43.80
N VAL A 67 24.57 3.91 43.17
CA VAL A 67 23.84 5.19 43.14
C VAL A 67 22.69 5.20 44.12
N ASP A 68 22.69 6.17 45.04
CA ASP A 68 21.51 6.50 45.86
C ASP A 68 20.53 7.31 45.02
N ARG A 69 19.35 6.73 44.69
CA ARG A 69 18.34 7.32 43.81
C ARG A 69 17.79 8.67 44.28
N SER A 70 17.95 9.00 45.55
CA SER A 70 17.54 10.30 46.13
C SER A 70 18.43 11.48 45.70
N GLN A 71 19.64 11.19 45.17
CA GLN A 71 20.64 12.20 44.75
C GLN A 71 20.89 12.24 43.23
N SER A 72 20.15 11.48 42.44
CA SER A 72 20.29 11.47 40.98
C SER A 72 19.86 12.81 40.35
N ILE A 73 20.70 13.39 39.50
CA ILE A 73 20.40 14.61 38.75
C ILE A 73 19.66 14.35 37.43
N ALA A 74 19.33 13.10 37.13
CA ALA A 74 18.69 12.66 35.87
C ALA A 74 17.46 13.52 35.47
N PRO A 75 16.54 13.94 36.37
CA PRO A 75 15.41 14.80 36.04
C PRO A 75 15.82 16.20 35.58
N LYS A 76 16.85 16.82 36.21
CA LYS A 76 17.33 18.17 35.87
C LYS A 76 18.20 18.20 34.59
N THR A 77 18.98 17.15 34.38
CA THR A 77 19.81 17.01 33.17
C THR A 77 18.95 16.71 31.95
N GLY A 78 17.88 15.91 32.09
CA GLY A 78 16.92 15.64 31.02
C GLY A 78 16.20 16.91 30.53
N GLN A 79 15.88 17.84 31.43
CA GLN A 79 15.21 19.10 31.07
C GLN A 79 16.17 20.08 30.36
N LYS A 80 17.43 20.18 30.79
CA LYS A 80 18.45 20.97 30.08
C LYS A 80 18.80 20.40 28.72
N LEU A 81 18.94 19.09 28.62
CA LEU A 81 19.19 18.38 27.35
C LEU A 81 18.05 18.58 26.37
N ASN A 82 16.80 18.49 26.83
CA ASN A 82 15.60 18.70 26.00
C ASN A 82 15.54 20.14 25.47
N ASN A 83 15.86 21.14 26.29
CA ASN A 83 15.91 22.52 25.83
C ASN A 83 17.07 22.79 24.85
N THR A 84 18.22 22.15 25.04
CA THR A 84 19.36 22.26 24.11
C THR A 84 19.03 21.62 22.75
N ILE A 85 18.38 20.47 22.74
CA ILE A 85 17.91 19.79 21.52
C ILE A 85 16.88 20.65 20.79
N LEU A 86 15.93 21.26 21.53
CA LEU A 86 14.93 22.17 20.92
C LEU A 86 15.56 23.40 20.28
N VAL A 87 16.58 23.99 20.92
CA VAL A 87 17.31 25.14 20.34
C VAL A 87 18.09 24.74 19.08
N LEU A 88 18.78 23.59 19.11
CA LEU A 88 19.50 23.08 17.94
C LEU A 88 18.56 22.73 16.79
N MET A 89 17.39 22.15 17.10
CA MET A 89 16.37 21.85 16.09
C MET A 89 15.78 23.13 15.49
N ALA A 90 15.52 24.16 16.29
CA ALA A 90 15.06 25.47 15.80
C ALA A 90 16.11 26.17 14.90
N LEU A 91 17.40 26.05 15.23
CA LEU A 91 18.49 26.57 14.40
C LEU A 91 18.62 25.79 13.08
N ALA A 92 18.49 24.48 13.10
CA ALA A 92 18.52 23.63 11.91
C ALA A 92 17.34 23.94 10.97
N ILE A 93 16.14 24.07 11.51
CA ILE A 93 14.94 24.47 10.74
C ILE A 93 15.11 25.90 10.17
N GLY A 94 15.63 26.83 10.96
CA GLY A 94 15.93 28.18 10.51
C GLY A 94 16.94 28.23 9.36
N TYR A 95 17.97 27.38 9.42
CA TYR A 95 18.96 27.24 8.35
C TYR A 95 18.35 26.64 7.06
N LEU A 96 17.55 25.58 7.17
CA LEU A 96 16.88 24.96 6.03
C LEU A 96 15.87 25.91 5.36
N LEU A 97 15.15 26.72 6.15
CA LEU A 97 14.27 27.76 5.61
C LEU A 97 15.07 28.86 4.91
N TYR A 98 16.20 29.28 5.48
CA TYR A 98 17.07 30.27 4.88
C TYR A 98 17.63 29.78 3.53
N ASP A 99 18.10 28.54 3.46
CA ASP A 99 18.63 27.93 2.23
C ASP A 99 17.56 27.85 1.13
N LYS A 100 16.35 27.40 1.49
CA LYS A 100 15.22 27.31 0.54
C LYS A 100 14.73 28.69 0.04
N PHE A 101 14.85 29.73 0.86
CA PHE A 101 14.46 31.09 0.48
C PHE A 101 15.59 31.89 -0.22
N SER A 102 16.84 31.45 -0.08
CA SER A 102 18.01 32.13 -0.69
C SER A 102 18.35 31.59 -2.08
N ALA A 103 17.79 30.46 -2.49
CA ALA A 103 17.93 29.94 -3.84
C ALA A 103 17.02 30.73 -4.80
N GLN A 104 17.51 31.84 -5.34
CA GLN A 104 16.91 32.48 -6.49
C GLN A 104 17.15 31.62 -7.74
N PRO A 105 16.12 31.39 -8.59
CA PRO A 105 16.31 30.72 -9.85
C PRO A 105 17.18 31.59 -10.77
N GLY A 106 18.38 31.09 -11.07
CA GLY A 106 19.26 31.69 -12.05
C GLY A 106 18.61 31.71 -13.43
N SER A 107 18.36 32.90 -13.93
CA SER A 107 17.96 33.17 -15.30
C SER A 107 19.05 32.75 -16.29
N GLU A 108 18.84 31.64 -16.99
CA GLU A 108 19.63 31.33 -18.18
C GLU A 108 19.22 32.28 -19.31
N SER A 109 20.15 33.17 -19.63
CA SER A 109 20.05 34.09 -20.74
C SER A 109 20.19 33.37 -22.07
N PHE A 110 19.14 33.40 -22.86
CA PHE A 110 19.12 33.03 -24.27
C PHE A 110 20.10 33.94 -25.06
N SER A 111 21.22 33.41 -25.51
CA SER A 111 22.09 34.07 -26.50
C SER A 111 21.65 33.62 -27.91
N GLN A 112 20.93 34.49 -28.58
CA GLN A 112 20.81 34.43 -30.03
C GLN A 112 22.20 34.59 -30.69
N GLN A 113 22.56 33.65 -31.54
CA GLN A 113 23.61 33.88 -32.52
C GLN A 113 23.15 33.45 -33.90
N THR A 114 23.25 34.42 -34.78
CA THR A 114 22.77 34.55 -36.15
C THR A 114 23.60 33.72 -37.13
N ALA A 115 22.93 33.14 -38.09
CA ALA A 115 23.23 32.80 -39.49
C ALA A 115 24.70 32.73 -39.98
N GLY A 116 24.98 31.57 -40.63
CA GLY A 116 26.16 31.40 -41.51
C GLY A 116 26.11 30.07 -42.26
N GLN A 117 25.83 30.16 -43.50
CA GLN A 117 25.69 29.26 -44.64
C GLN A 117 26.55 27.98 -44.71
N ASN A 118 25.89 26.92 -45.20
CA ASN A 118 26.30 25.90 -46.19
C ASN A 118 27.61 25.14 -46.02
N THR A 119 27.52 23.82 -45.87
CA THR A 119 28.02 22.87 -46.91
C THR A 119 27.45 21.45 -46.60
N VAL A 120 26.98 20.82 -47.70
CA VAL A 120 26.51 19.43 -47.80
C VAL A 120 27.69 18.50 -47.57
N THR A 121 27.61 17.58 -46.63
CA THR A 121 28.34 16.32 -46.69
C THR A 121 27.48 15.22 -46.02
N ASP A 122 27.15 14.26 -46.86
CA ASP A 122 26.49 12.99 -46.56
C ASP A 122 27.37 12.20 -45.56
N GLU A 123 26.89 12.02 -44.33
CA GLU A 123 27.45 10.98 -43.45
C GLU A 123 26.34 10.38 -42.57
N LYS A 124 26.22 9.09 -42.71
CA LYS A 124 25.35 8.12 -42.05
C LYS A 124 24.91 8.58 -40.65
N ARG A 125 23.66 9.00 -40.55
CA ARG A 125 22.96 9.15 -39.26
C ARG A 125 22.69 7.75 -38.71
N ALA A 126 23.53 7.31 -37.79
CA ALA A 126 23.26 6.16 -36.98
C ALA A 126 21.89 6.38 -36.29
N LEU A 127 20.94 5.53 -36.60
CA LEU A 127 19.66 5.44 -35.91
C LEU A 127 19.97 5.08 -34.43
N THR A 128 19.93 6.05 -33.56
CA THR A 128 19.73 5.79 -32.14
C THR A 128 18.39 5.04 -32.08
N PRO A 129 18.30 3.92 -31.37
CA PRO A 129 17.00 3.31 -31.09
C PRO A 129 16.14 4.39 -30.37
N VAL A 130 15.05 4.76 -31.01
CA VAL A 130 13.95 5.41 -30.28
C VAL A 130 13.54 4.33 -29.28
N GLU A 131 13.77 4.57 -27.98
CA GLU A 131 13.13 3.79 -26.94
C GLU A 131 11.64 3.96 -27.23
N ASP A 132 10.98 2.88 -27.66
CA ASP A 132 9.53 2.82 -27.80
C ASP A 132 8.96 3.19 -26.42
N GLU A 133 8.39 4.39 -26.31
CA GLU A 133 7.59 4.72 -25.13
C GLU A 133 6.55 3.60 -24.97
N PRO A 134 6.43 3.01 -23.78
CA PRO A 134 5.50 1.92 -23.57
C PRO A 134 4.10 2.38 -23.96
N VAL A 135 3.48 1.68 -24.91
CA VAL A 135 2.11 1.99 -25.36
C VAL A 135 1.18 1.81 -24.18
N ILE A 136 0.78 2.92 -23.56
CA ILE A 136 -0.13 2.91 -22.40
C ILE A 136 -1.51 2.45 -22.91
N ASN A 137 -2.05 1.42 -22.28
CA ASN A 137 -3.42 0.96 -22.55
C ASN A 137 -4.42 2.04 -22.14
N LYS A 138 -5.20 2.55 -23.10
CA LYS A 138 -6.21 3.61 -22.84
C LYS A 138 -7.32 3.19 -21.88
N GLN A 139 -7.55 1.90 -21.67
CA GLN A 139 -8.49 1.33 -20.72
C GLN A 139 -7.79 0.90 -19.42
N SER A 140 -6.69 1.56 -19.06
CA SER A 140 -5.98 1.33 -17.81
C SER A 140 -6.31 2.41 -16.79
N ILE A 141 -6.53 1.97 -15.55
CA ILE A 141 -6.92 2.83 -14.42
C ILE A 141 -6.14 2.47 -13.16
N ALA A 142 -5.70 3.49 -12.43
CA ALA A 142 -5.28 3.36 -11.04
C ALA A 142 -6.28 4.11 -10.15
N VAL A 143 -6.82 3.44 -9.15
CA VAL A 143 -7.66 4.04 -8.12
C VAL A 143 -6.77 4.34 -6.93
N LEU A 144 -6.52 5.61 -6.63
CA LEU A 144 -5.69 6.03 -5.50
C LEU A 144 -6.42 5.76 -4.17
N PRO A 145 -5.68 5.57 -3.07
CA PRO A 145 -6.29 5.44 -1.75
C PRO A 145 -7.19 6.64 -1.44
N PHE A 146 -8.41 6.36 -0.97
CA PHE A 146 -9.38 7.41 -0.69
C PHE A 146 -9.08 8.17 0.60
N ASP A 147 -9.39 9.46 0.61
CA ASP A 147 -9.30 10.30 1.79
C ASP A 147 -10.40 9.98 2.80
N ASN A 148 -10.04 9.87 4.07
CA ASN A 148 -11.02 9.83 5.15
C ASN A 148 -11.38 11.26 5.58
N ARG A 149 -12.59 11.72 5.22
CA ARG A 149 -13.15 13.01 5.65
C ARG A 149 -14.16 12.87 6.79
N SER A 150 -14.23 11.70 7.40
CA SER A 150 -15.06 11.46 8.60
C SER A 150 -14.45 12.14 9.82
N ASN A 151 -15.30 12.42 10.84
CA ASN A 151 -14.84 13.02 12.10
C ASN A 151 -14.06 12.05 13.00
N LEU A 152 -14.13 10.74 12.72
CA LEU A 152 -13.51 9.68 13.49
C LEU A 152 -12.41 9.02 12.67
N GLU A 153 -11.21 8.96 13.23
CA GLU A 153 -10.08 8.25 12.62
C GLU A 153 -10.36 6.76 12.47
N GLU A 154 -11.15 6.21 13.39
CA GLU A 154 -11.60 4.80 13.36
C GLU A 154 -12.50 4.45 12.16
N ASP A 155 -13.06 5.44 11.45
CA ASP A 155 -13.77 5.21 10.18
C ASP A 155 -12.79 4.91 9.01
N GLY A 156 -11.47 4.97 9.22
CA GLY A 156 -10.48 4.68 8.19
C GLY A 156 -10.65 3.28 7.57
N PHE A 157 -11.02 2.25 8.37
CA PHE A 157 -11.29 0.91 7.83
C PHE A 157 -12.46 0.89 6.83
N PHE A 158 -13.45 1.74 7.06
CA PHE A 158 -14.61 1.83 6.18
C PHE A 158 -14.25 2.49 4.85
N VAL A 159 -13.44 3.54 4.88
CA VAL A 159 -12.92 4.24 3.69
C VAL A 159 -12.04 3.31 2.86
N GLU A 160 -11.09 2.62 3.51
CA GLU A 160 -10.22 1.64 2.85
C GLU A 160 -11.05 0.48 2.26
N GLY A 161 -12.11 0.04 2.96
CA GLY A 161 -12.99 -1.02 2.47
C GLY A 161 -13.76 -0.61 1.22
N ILE A 162 -14.31 0.61 1.15
CA ILE A 162 -14.98 1.12 -0.05
C ILE A 162 -13.99 1.20 -1.23
N HIS A 163 -12.76 1.65 -0.99
CA HIS A 163 -11.72 1.66 -2.00
C HIS A 163 -11.42 0.25 -2.53
N ASP A 164 -11.25 -0.74 -1.65
CA ASP A 164 -10.97 -2.13 -2.01
C ASP A 164 -12.12 -2.77 -2.79
N ASP A 165 -13.37 -2.50 -2.40
CA ASP A 165 -14.55 -3.00 -3.10
C ASP A 165 -14.69 -2.40 -4.50
N LEU A 166 -14.37 -1.11 -4.68
CA LEU A 166 -14.33 -0.48 -6.00
C LEU A 166 -13.24 -1.10 -6.87
N LEU A 167 -12.04 -1.31 -6.34
CA LEU A 167 -10.98 -2.03 -7.06
C LEU A 167 -11.44 -3.43 -7.48
N THR A 168 -12.10 -4.16 -6.57
CA THR A 168 -12.63 -5.50 -6.84
C THR A 168 -13.71 -5.47 -7.94
N ASN A 169 -14.64 -4.52 -7.89
CA ASN A 169 -15.69 -4.40 -8.90
C ASN A 169 -15.12 -4.02 -10.27
N LEU A 170 -14.16 -3.10 -10.32
CA LEU A 170 -13.47 -2.76 -11.57
C LEU A 170 -12.65 -3.93 -12.11
N ALA A 171 -12.03 -4.73 -11.23
CA ALA A 171 -11.26 -5.91 -11.61
C ALA A 171 -12.09 -7.03 -12.26
N ARG A 172 -13.42 -7.02 -12.07
CA ARG A 172 -14.36 -7.95 -12.72
C ARG A 172 -14.66 -7.58 -14.17
N ILE A 173 -14.23 -6.41 -14.63
CA ILE A 173 -14.45 -5.91 -15.99
C ILE A 173 -13.24 -6.24 -16.83
N SER A 174 -13.34 -7.25 -17.69
CA SER A 174 -12.22 -7.82 -18.45
C SER A 174 -11.52 -6.85 -19.41
N SER A 175 -12.24 -5.85 -19.90
CA SER A 175 -11.70 -4.80 -20.78
C SER A 175 -10.88 -3.74 -20.05
N LEU A 176 -10.94 -3.66 -18.71
CA LEU A 176 -10.17 -2.71 -17.91
C LEU A 176 -8.87 -3.34 -17.39
N LYS A 177 -7.77 -2.60 -17.52
CA LYS A 177 -6.53 -2.91 -16.82
C LYS A 177 -6.52 -2.11 -15.51
N VAL A 178 -6.80 -2.75 -14.38
CA VAL A 178 -6.86 -2.14 -13.06
C VAL A 178 -5.54 -2.38 -12.32
N ILE A 179 -4.94 -1.32 -11.78
CA ILE A 179 -3.70 -1.43 -10.99
C ILE A 179 -4.03 -1.95 -9.60
N SER A 180 -3.16 -2.81 -9.08
CA SER A 180 -3.35 -3.45 -7.77
C SER A 180 -3.33 -2.45 -6.62
N ARG A 181 -4.05 -2.75 -5.53
CA ARG A 181 -4.04 -1.99 -4.27
C ARG A 181 -2.61 -1.76 -3.76
N THR A 182 -1.76 -2.77 -3.80
CA THR A 182 -0.38 -2.70 -3.29
C THR A 182 0.44 -1.66 -4.04
N SER A 183 0.26 -1.56 -5.36
CA SER A 183 0.99 -0.60 -6.20
C SER A 183 0.57 0.84 -5.94
N VAL A 184 -0.71 1.08 -5.64
CA VAL A 184 -1.22 2.44 -5.38
C VAL A 184 -1.08 2.86 -3.92
N ALA A 185 -0.89 1.94 -2.97
CA ALA A 185 -0.86 2.22 -1.53
C ALA A 185 0.18 3.27 -1.12
N ARG A 186 1.31 3.36 -1.81
CA ARG A 186 2.38 4.35 -1.56
C ARG A 186 2.00 5.79 -1.90
N PHE A 187 0.94 5.97 -2.69
CA PHE A 187 0.43 7.30 -3.05
C PHE A 187 -0.65 7.81 -2.10
N LYS A 188 -0.84 7.16 -0.95
CA LYS A 188 -1.68 7.70 0.11
C LYS A 188 -1.06 9.00 0.64
N ASP A 189 -1.88 10.05 0.75
CA ASP A 189 -1.48 11.37 1.25
C ASP A 189 -0.28 11.99 0.47
N THR A 190 -0.13 11.66 -0.82
CA THR A 190 0.96 12.15 -1.67
C THR A 190 0.67 13.55 -2.22
N GLU A 191 1.73 14.35 -2.39
CA GLU A 191 1.69 15.63 -3.13
C GLU A 191 2.19 15.45 -4.58
N THR A 192 2.47 14.22 -5.01
CA THR A 192 2.97 13.92 -6.36
C THR A 192 1.89 14.24 -7.39
N PRO A 193 2.21 14.97 -8.47
CA PRO A 193 1.26 15.30 -9.52
C PRO A 193 0.69 14.07 -10.24
N ILE A 194 -0.60 14.11 -10.60
CA ILE A 194 -1.31 13.02 -11.28
C ILE A 194 -0.57 12.46 -12.52
N PRO A 195 -0.03 13.31 -13.43
CA PRO A 195 0.70 12.81 -14.60
C PRO A 195 1.96 12.02 -14.24
N GLU A 196 2.59 12.33 -13.11
CA GLU A 196 3.78 11.62 -12.64
C GLU A 196 3.41 10.26 -12.04
N ILE A 197 2.38 10.22 -11.19
CA ILE A 197 1.83 8.96 -10.66
C ILE A 197 1.43 8.01 -11.79
N ALA A 198 0.71 8.53 -12.78
CA ALA A 198 0.23 7.73 -13.91
C ALA A 198 1.37 7.17 -14.77
N ARG A 199 2.44 7.95 -14.98
CA ARG A 199 3.63 7.50 -15.71
C ARG A 199 4.33 6.38 -14.94
N GLU A 200 4.44 6.50 -13.62
CA GLU A 200 5.07 5.50 -12.77
C GLU A 200 4.26 4.19 -12.72
N LEU A 201 2.93 4.30 -12.71
CA LEU A 201 2.02 3.14 -12.71
C LEU A 201 1.72 2.58 -14.12
N GLY A 202 2.09 3.29 -15.17
CA GLY A 202 1.84 2.89 -16.57
C GLY A 202 0.35 2.87 -16.92
N VAL A 203 -0.42 3.89 -16.47
CA VAL A 203 -1.87 3.99 -16.69
C VAL A 203 -2.26 5.24 -17.46
N ALA A 204 -3.39 5.18 -18.17
CA ALA A 204 -3.97 6.30 -18.90
C ALA A 204 -4.86 7.18 -18.02
N THR A 205 -5.44 6.61 -16.97
CA THR A 205 -6.38 7.33 -16.10
C THR A 205 -6.12 7.07 -14.63
N ILE A 206 -6.43 8.07 -13.81
CA ILE A 206 -6.38 8.01 -12.36
C ILE A 206 -7.77 8.32 -11.80
N MET A 207 -8.19 7.57 -10.79
CA MET A 207 -9.36 7.87 -9.98
C MET A 207 -8.91 8.29 -8.59
N GLU A 208 -9.40 9.44 -8.15
CA GLU A 208 -9.30 9.92 -6.77
C GLU A 208 -10.65 9.90 -6.09
N GLY A 209 -10.65 9.80 -4.77
CA GLY A 209 -11.89 9.83 -4.02
C GLY A 209 -11.71 10.19 -2.57
N ALA A 210 -12.83 10.59 -1.96
CA ALA A 210 -12.92 10.86 -0.54
C ALA A 210 -14.24 10.32 0.00
N VAL A 211 -14.21 9.78 1.21
CA VAL A 211 -15.38 9.25 1.89
C VAL A 211 -15.55 9.98 3.21
N GLN A 212 -16.79 10.42 3.46
CA GLN A 212 -17.20 11.01 4.73
C GLN A 212 -18.38 10.23 5.30
N ARG A 213 -18.25 9.77 6.51
CA ARG A 213 -19.33 9.17 7.29
C ARG A 213 -19.73 10.16 8.39
N ALA A 214 -21.02 10.51 8.44
CA ALA A 214 -21.55 11.43 9.44
C ALA A 214 -22.92 10.95 9.93
N GLY A 215 -23.02 10.49 11.15
CA GLY A 215 -24.24 9.94 11.71
C GLY A 215 -24.78 8.76 10.89
N GLY A 216 -25.99 8.90 10.33
CA GLY A 216 -26.62 7.88 9.49
C GLY A 216 -26.44 8.09 7.98
N THR A 217 -25.50 8.94 7.54
CA THR A 217 -25.25 9.24 6.12
C THR A 217 -23.83 8.93 5.71
N VAL A 218 -23.65 8.61 4.42
CA VAL A 218 -22.36 8.48 3.75
C VAL A 218 -22.31 9.42 2.56
N ARG A 219 -21.23 10.19 2.47
CA ARG A 219 -20.91 11.00 1.30
C ARG A 219 -19.64 10.45 0.67
N ILE A 220 -19.72 10.13 -0.62
CA ILE A 220 -18.59 9.67 -1.43
C ILE A 220 -18.41 10.66 -2.57
N ASN A 221 -17.24 11.28 -2.63
CA ASN A 221 -16.82 12.16 -3.71
C ASN A 221 -15.79 11.42 -4.53
N VAL A 222 -15.97 11.32 -5.84
CA VAL A 222 -15.06 10.62 -6.75
C VAL A 222 -14.85 11.42 -8.02
N GLN A 223 -13.66 11.32 -8.58
CA GLN A 223 -13.29 11.95 -9.83
C GLN A 223 -12.35 11.04 -10.64
N LEU A 224 -12.59 10.96 -11.95
CA LEU A 224 -11.78 10.26 -12.93
C LEU A 224 -11.02 11.29 -13.76
N ILE A 225 -9.72 11.16 -13.85
CA ILE A 225 -8.80 12.15 -14.43
C ILE A 225 -8.03 11.50 -15.57
N ASP A 226 -7.97 12.17 -16.72
CA ASP A 226 -7.04 11.84 -17.80
C ASP A 226 -5.61 12.16 -17.35
N ALA A 227 -4.76 11.16 -17.33
CA ALA A 227 -3.42 11.28 -16.78
C ALA A 227 -2.44 12.11 -17.64
N GLN A 228 -2.76 12.32 -18.92
CA GLN A 228 -1.92 13.12 -19.82
C GLN A 228 -2.25 14.61 -19.75
N THR A 229 -3.56 14.93 -19.68
CA THR A 229 -4.04 16.32 -19.75
C THR A 229 -4.35 16.90 -18.39
N ASP A 230 -4.44 16.07 -17.34
CA ASP A 230 -4.89 16.44 -15.99
C ASP A 230 -6.34 16.99 -16.00
N GLU A 231 -7.13 16.60 -17.02
CA GLU A 231 -8.52 17.00 -17.16
C GLU A 231 -9.46 15.96 -16.51
N HIS A 232 -10.51 16.44 -15.88
CA HIS A 232 -11.54 15.56 -15.33
C HIS A 232 -12.40 14.97 -16.46
N LEU A 233 -12.33 13.65 -16.62
CA LEU A 233 -13.21 12.90 -17.53
C LEU A 233 -14.61 12.75 -16.95
N TRP A 234 -14.70 12.62 -15.62
CA TRP A 234 -15.94 12.47 -14.88
C TRP A 234 -15.73 12.81 -13.40
N ALA A 235 -16.73 13.37 -12.75
CA ALA A 235 -16.74 13.62 -11.31
C ALA A 235 -18.18 13.58 -10.78
N GLU A 236 -18.40 12.97 -9.60
CA GLU A 236 -19.72 12.85 -8.98
C GLU A 236 -19.61 12.85 -7.44
N ILE A 237 -20.70 13.30 -6.80
CA ILE A 237 -20.86 13.29 -5.35
C ILE A 237 -22.11 12.49 -5.00
N TYR A 238 -21.91 11.39 -4.30
CA TYR A 238 -22.98 10.57 -3.75
C TYR A 238 -23.23 10.94 -2.30
N ASP A 239 -24.45 11.33 -1.96
CA ASP A 239 -24.87 11.66 -0.60
C ASP A 239 -26.15 10.86 -0.30
N ARG A 240 -26.00 9.79 0.49
CA ARG A 240 -27.10 8.84 0.74
C ARG A 240 -27.10 8.39 2.20
N GLU A 241 -28.25 7.83 2.62
CA GLU A 241 -28.34 7.12 3.91
C GLU A 241 -27.37 5.94 3.95
N LEU A 242 -26.72 5.73 5.09
CA LEU A 242 -25.75 4.66 5.32
C LEU A 242 -26.49 3.33 5.51
N THR A 243 -26.81 2.69 4.41
CA THR A 243 -27.35 1.33 4.31
C THR A 243 -26.47 0.50 3.39
N THR A 244 -26.48 -0.83 3.52
CA THR A 244 -25.78 -1.72 2.59
C THR A 244 -26.30 -1.55 1.17
N GLU A 245 -27.62 -1.39 1.01
CA GLU A 245 -28.23 -1.16 -0.29
C GLU A 245 -27.66 0.07 -1.00
N ASN A 246 -27.58 1.21 -0.31
CA ASN A 246 -27.06 2.44 -0.86
C ASN A 246 -25.55 2.35 -1.13
N LEU A 247 -24.78 1.72 -0.25
CA LEU A 247 -23.33 1.54 -0.43
C LEU A 247 -23.03 0.73 -1.69
N PHE A 248 -23.65 -0.44 -1.86
CA PHE A 248 -23.41 -1.27 -3.02
C PHE A 248 -23.99 -0.66 -4.30
N ALA A 249 -25.11 0.08 -4.21
CA ALA A 249 -25.64 0.84 -5.34
C ALA A 249 -24.63 1.92 -5.82
N ILE A 250 -24.02 2.66 -4.89
CA ILE A 250 -23.00 3.65 -5.23
C ILE A 250 -21.78 2.98 -5.89
N GLN A 251 -21.27 1.90 -5.32
CA GLN A 251 -20.12 1.15 -5.87
C GLN A 251 -20.41 0.65 -7.29
N THR A 252 -21.60 0.11 -7.51
CA THR A 252 -22.08 -0.33 -8.82
C THR A 252 -22.19 0.84 -9.83
N GLU A 253 -22.79 1.96 -9.41
CA GLU A 253 -22.92 3.16 -10.23
C GLU A 253 -21.55 3.69 -10.64
N ILE A 254 -20.62 3.87 -9.70
CA ILE A 254 -19.24 4.32 -9.97
C ILE A 254 -18.56 3.37 -10.97
N SER A 255 -18.66 2.07 -10.77
CA SER A 255 -18.00 1.08 -11.65
C SER A 255 -18.53 1.14 -13.09
N LYS A 256 -19.85 1.34 -13.25
CA LYS A 256 -20.49 1.49 -14.57
C LYS A 256 -20.12 2.80 -15.24
N GLU A 257 -20.09 3.92 -14.49
CA GLU A 257 -19.68 5.22 -15.02
C GLU A 257 -18.21 5.21 -15.47
N ILE A 258 -17.31 4.61 -14.70
CA ILE A 258 -15.91 4.43 -15.09
C ILE A 258 -15.81 3.61 -16.39
N ALA A 259 -16.51 2.47 -16.45
CA ALA A 259 -16.52 1.64 -17.66
C ALA A 259 -17.02 2.43 -18.88
N SER A 260 -18.08 3.23 -18.71
CA SER A 260 -18.61 4.10 -19.75
C SER A 260 -17.60 5.18 -20.19
N ALA A 261 -16.98 5.89 -19.24
CA ALA A 261 -16.00 6.94 -19.50
C ALA A 261 -14.76 6.38 -20.25
N LEU A 262 -14.32 5.17 -19.89
CA LEU A 262 -13.20 4.50 -20.53
C LEU A 262 -13.61 3.69 -21.77
N LYS A 263 -14.87 3.78 -22.21
CA LYS A 263 -15.41 3.02 -23.36
C LYS A 263 -15.17 1.52 -23.25
N ALA A 264 -15.19 1.01 -22.01
CA ALA A 264 -15.13 -0.41 -21.73
C ALA A 264 -16.49 -1.06 -22.02
N THR A 265 -16.49 -2.24 -22.60
CA THR A 265 -17.70 -2.98 -22.89
C THR A 265 -17.92 -4.01 -21.78
N LEU A 266 -19.08 -3.96 -21.12
CA LEU A 266 -19.46 -4.97 -20.14
C LEU A 266 -20.34 -6.04 -20.79
N SER A 267 -20.01 -7.30 -20.57
CA SER A 267 -20.88 -8.42 -20.88
C SER A 267 -22.05 -8.54 -19.88
N ALA A 268 -23.09 -9.29 -20.24
CA ALA A 268 -24.23 -9.50 -19.35
C ALA A 268 -23.83 -10.18 -18.01
N ASP A 269 -22.82 -11.04 -18.04
CA ASP A 269 -22.33 -11.73 -16.84
C ASP A 269 -21.47 -10.81 -15.96
N GLU A 270 -20.66 -9.91 -16.57
CA GLU A 270 -19.93 -8.89 -15.81
C GLU A 270 -20.88 -7.90 -15.14
N ILE A 271 -21.96 -7.47 -15.83
CA ILE A 271 -23.00 -6.63 -15.22
C ILE A 271 -23.60 -7.33 -13.98
N LYS A 272 -23.94 -8.61 -14.11
CA LYS A 272 -24.50 -9.36 -12.97
C LYS A 272 -23.51 -9.44 -11.80
N ARG A 273 -22.22 -9.67 -12.08
CA ARG A 273 -21.18 -9.74 -11.03
C ARG A 273 -20.95 -8.39 -10.34
N VAL A 274 -20.95 -7.29 -11.10
CA VAL A 274 -20.81 -5.93 -10.54
C VAL A 274 -22.06 -5.53 -9.74
N ASP A 275 -23.26 -6.01 -10.12
CA ASP A 275 -24.53 -5.73 -9.44
C ASP A 275 -24.77 -6.62 -8.20
N GLN A 276 -23.91 -7.61 -7.93
CA GLN A 276 -24.06 -8.49 -6.77
C GLN A 276 -23.84 -7.75 -5.45
N ARG A 277 -24.75 -7.97 -4.50
CA ARG A 277 -24.64 -7.51 -3.12
C ARG A 277 -24.06 -8.67 -2.29
N PRO A 278 -22.92 -8.49 -1.65
CA PRO A 278 -22.31 -9.55 -0.86
C PRO A 278 -23.04 -9.85 0.46
N THR A 279 -23.73 -8.86 1.03
CA THR A 279 -24.55 -9.00 2.24
C THR A 279 -25.57 -7.86 2.36
N ASP A 280 -26.71 -8.09 2.99
CA ASP A 280 -27.67 -7.05 3.36
C ASP A 280 -27.49 -6.57 4.81
N ASN A 281 -26.51 -7.10 5.54
CA ASN A 281 -26.25 -6.77 6.93
C ASN A 281 -25.07 -5.80 7.08
N LEU A 282 -25.35 -4.53 7.37
CA LEU A 282 -24.31 -3.48 7.53
C LEU A 282 -23.30 -3.80 8.65
N ALA A 283 -23.74 -4.44 9.74
CA ALA A 283 -22.82 -4.81 10.82
C ALA A 283 -21.89 -5.96 10.41
N ALA A 284 -22.39 -6.93 9.64
CA ALA A 284 -21.59 -8.00 9.06
C ALA A 284 -20.56 -7.44 8.07
N TYR A 285 -21.01 -6.53 7.20
CA TYR A 285 -20.13 -5.84 6.26
C TYR A 285 -19.03 -5.04 6.98
N SER A 286 -19.40 -4.26 8.01
CA SER A 286 -18.42 -3.50 8.78
C SER A 286 -17.39 -4.38 9.50
N ALA A 287 -17.79 -5.56 10.00
CA ALA A 287 -16.87 -6.54 10.59
C ALA A 287 -15.94 -7.13 9.51
N TYR A 288 -16.47 -7.49 8.35
CA TYR A 288 -15.68 -7.97 7.21
C TYR A 288 -14.62 -6.95 6.78
N LEU A 289 -14.97 -5.66 6.64
CA LEU A 289 -14.02 -4.61 6.26
C LEU A 289 -12.88 -4.46 7.27
N ARG A 290 -13.18 -4.54 8.59
CA ARG A 290 -12.15 -4.55 9.63
C ARG A 290 -11.22 -5.76 9.49
N GLY A 291 -11.79 -6.94 9.23
CA GLY A 291 -11.02 -8.15 8.96
C GLY A 291 -10.08 -7.97 7.77
N ARG A 292 -10.55 -7.38 6.67
CA ARG A 292 -9.75 -7.08 5.46
C ARG A 292 -8.58 -6.12 5.75
N GLN A 293 -8.83 -5.06 6.50
CA GLN A 293 -7.78 -4.11 6.89
C GLN A 293 -6.72 -4.77 7.80
N LEU A 294 -7.16 -5.58 8.77
CA LEU A 294 -6.27 -6.26 9.70
C LEU A 294 -5.38 -7.28 9.00
N ILE A 295 -5.95 -8.11 8.11
CA ILE A 295 -5.21 -9.16 7.41
C ILE A 295 -4.14 -8.60 6.47
N ALA A 296 -4.35 -7.41 5.94
CA ALA A 296 -3.39 -6.74 5.05
C ALA A 296 -2.05 -6.40 5.74
N ARG A 297 -2.02 -6.32 7.08
CA ARG A 297 -0.79 -6.05 7.85
C ARG A 297 0.08 -7.28 8.07
N GLN A 298 -0.45 -8.49 7.90
CA GLN A 298 0.24 -9.78 7.94
C GLN A 298 1.12 -10.02 9.18
N THR A 299 0.75 -9.49 10.36
CA THR A 299 1.39 -9.82 11.64
C THR A 299 0.57 -10.86 12.40
N ALA A 300 1.18 -11.61 13.32
CA ALA A 300 0.48 -12.59 14.15
C ALA A 300 -0.78 -11.99 14.81
N GLU A 301 -0.60 -10.89 15.50
CA GLU A 301 -1.69 -10.19 16.22
C GLU A 301 -2.81 -9.76 15.28
N THR A 302 -2.47 -9.17 14.11
CA THR A 302 -3.50 -8.65 13.19
C THR A 302 -4.20 -9.74 12.42
N VAL A 303 -3.55 -10.88 12.13
CA VAL A 303 -4.17 -12.05 11.50
C VAL A 303 -5.16 -12.72 12.47
N ASP A 304 -4.80 -12.88 13.75
CA ASP A 304 -5.69 -13.42 14.77
C ASP A 304 -6.92 -12.51 14.99
N GLN A 305 -6.71 -11.19 15.02
CA GLN A 305 -7.80 -10.21 15.09
C GLN A 305 -8.68 -10.22 13.83
N ALA A 306 -8.09 -10.37 12.63
CA ALA A 306 -8.84 -10.49 11.38
C ALA A 306 -9.75 -11.73 11.39
N LEU A 307 -9.24 -12.85 11.88
CA LEU A 307 -10.03 -14.08 12.02
C LEU A 307 -11.25 -13.86 12.92
N ILE A 308 -11.10 -13.16 14.06
CA ILE A 308 -12.20 -12.81 14.97
C ILE A 308 -13.24 -11.94 14.26
N GLU A 309 -12.82 -10.93 13.50
CA GLU A 309 -13.74 -10.04 12.78
C GLU A 309 -14.46 -10.77 11.62
N PHE A 310 -13.80 -11.64 10.88
CA PHE A 310 -14.46 -12.47 9.87
C PHE A 310 -15.46 -13.47 10.50
N GLN A 311 -15.10 -14.11 11.62
CA GLN A 311 -16.03 -14.95 12.36
C GLN A 311 -17.24 -14.17 12.86
N ARG A 312 -17.04 -12.93 13.33
CA ARG A 312 -18.13 -12.04 13.70
C ARG A 312 -19.04 -11.71 12.50
N ALA A 313 -18.45 -11.46 11.33
CA ALA A 313 -19.22 -11.20 10.12
C ALA A 313 -20.14 -12.37 9.76
N VAL A 314 -19.65 -13.62 9.79
CA VAL A 314 -20.47 -14.80 9.49
C VAL A 314 -21.47 -15.16 10.59
N GLN A 315 -21.23 -14.75 11.84
CA GLN A 315 -22.21 -14.84 12.91
C GLN A 315 -23.39 -13.87 12.69
N LEU A 316 -23.13 -12.68 12.19
CA LEU A 316 -24.11 -11.65 11.87
C LEU A 316 -24.86 -11.96 10.58
N ASP A 317 -24.18 -12.53 9.60
CA ASP A 317 -24.75 -12.99 8.33
C ASP A 317 -24.09 -14.30 7.86
N PRO A 318 -24.68 -15.45 8.15
CA PRO A 318 -24.16 -16.75 7.71
C PRO A 318 -24.13 -16.95 6.19
N GLN A 319 -24.83 -16.10 5.41
CA GLN A 319 -24.86 -16.15 3.94
C GLN A 319 -23.81 -15.23 3.31
N PHE A 320 -22.92 -14.65 4.09
CA PHE A 320 -21.86 -13.76 3.59
C PHE A 320 -20.64 -14.56 3.09
N ALA A 321 -20.65 -14.97 1.82
CA ALA A 321 -19.61 -15.81 1.20
C ALA A 321 -18.19 -15.22 1.31
N LEU A 322 -18.03 -13.89 1.10
CA LEU A 322 -16.71 -13.23 1.20
C LEU A 322 -16.14 -13.28 2.62
N ALA A 323 -16.98 -13.23 3.66
CA ALA A 323 -16.51 -13.35 5.04
C ALA A 323 -16.03 -14.78 5.34
N TRP A 324 -16.70 -15.82 4.78
CA TRP A 324 -16.21 -17.19 4.84
C TRP A 324 -14.89 -17.37 4.09
N ALA A 325 -14.72 -16.76 2.90
CA ALA A 325 -13.43 -16.76 2.19
C ALA A 325 -12.34 -16.06 3.02
N GLY A 326 -12.68 -14.96 3.71
CA GLY A 326 -11.77 -14.26 4.62
C GLY A 326 -11.31 -15.11 5.81
N ILE A 327 -12.20 -15.95 6.38
CA ILE A 327 -11.82 -16.95 7.41
C ILE A 327 -10.78 -17.93 6.86
N ALA A 328 -10.99 -18.42 5.64
CA ALA A 328 -10.05 -19.36 5.00
C ALA A 328 -8.69 -18.69 4.77
N GLU A 329 -8.67 -17.47 4.24
CA GLU A 329 -7.45 -16.68 4.02
C GLU A 329 -6.70 -16.42 5.34
N ALA A 330 -7.41 -16.02 6.40
CA ALA A 330 -6.82 -15.78 7.71
C ALA A 330 -6.21 -17.07 8.31
N ALA A 331 -6.90 -18.21 8.20
CA ALA A 331 -6.40 -19.50 8.67
C ALA A 331 -5.14 -19.94 7.90
N GLN A 332 -5.09 -19.69 6.58
CA GLN A 332 -3.93 -19.99 5.74
C GLN A 332 -2.71 -19.13 6.12
N LEU A 333 -2.94 -17.84 6.34
CA LEU A 333 -1.89 -16.90 6.70
C LEU A 333 -1.38 -17.13 8.14
N ALA A 334 -2.27 -17.51 9.06
CA ALA A 334 -1.94 -17.82 10.45
C ALA A 334 -0.87 -18.91 10.58
N LEU A 335 -0.79 -19.86 9.65
CA LEU A 335 0.27 -20.88 9.60
C LEU A 335 1.69 -20.31 9.50
N TRP A 336 1.83 -19.10 9.00
CA TRP A 336 3.14 -18.49 8.74
C TRP A 336 3.50 -17.43 9.77
N VAL A 337 2.49 -16.81 10.39
CA VAL A 337 2.70 -15.64 11.24
C VAL A 337 2.17 -15.77 12.66
N SER A 338 1.28 -16.74 12.97
CA SER A 338 0.71 -16.94 14.31
C SER A 338 1.02 -18.33 14.88
N ASP A 339 0.52 -18.61 16.09
CA ASP A 339 0.72 -19.90 16.79
C ASP A 339 -0.29 -20.98 16.36
N MET A 340 -1.12 -20.73 15.35
CA MET A 340 -2.10 -21.70 14.86
C MET A 340 -1.40 -22.94 14.31
N ASN A 341 -1.74 -24.11 14.81
CA ASN A 341 -1.17 -25.34 14.31
C ASN A 341 -1.76 -25.76 12.95
N ARG A 342 -0.95 -26.50 12.16
CA ARG A 342 -1.33 -26.89 10.80
C ARG A 342 -2.65 -27.67 10.68
N PRO A 343 -2.95 -28.68 11.52
CA PRO A 343 -4.25 -29.38 11.48
C PRO A 343 -5.43 -28.45 11.70
N GLU A 344 -5.35 -27.53 12.64
CA GLU A 344 -6.38 -26.56 12.95
C GLU A 344 -6.62 -25.59 11.77
N ALA A 345 -5.57 -25.03 11.21
CA ALA A 345 -5.65 -24.14 10.05
C ALA A 345 -6.26 -24.84 8.83
N ILE A 346 -5.87 -26.10 8.56
CA ILE A 346 -6.44 -26.91 7.47
C ILE A 346 -7.94 -27.12 7.70
N GLN A 347 -8.32 -27.56 8.89
CA GLN A 347 -9.72 -27.83 9.22
C GLN A 347 -10.58 -26.56 9.07
N LEU A 348 -10.11 -25.46 9.62
CA LEU A 348 -10.81 -24.17 9.56
C LEU A 348 -10.94 -23.68 8.13
N SER A 349 -9.85 -23.72 7.34
CA SER A 349 -9.83 -23.29 5.94
C SER A 349 -10.78 -24.15 5.08
N GLN A 350 -10.77 -25.49 5.25
CA GLN A 350 -11.67 -26.39 4.52
C GLN A 350 -13.14 -26.12 4.83
N GLN A 351 -13.51 -26.00 6.11
CA GLN A 351 -14.89 -25.70 6.51
C GLN A 351 -15.36 -24.35 5.98
N ALA A 352 -14.49 -23.34 6.03
CA ALA A 352 -14.81 -22.01 5.55
C ALA A 352 -15.01 -21.97 4.03
N VAL A 353 -14.12 -22.61 3.27
CA VAL A 353 -14.23 -22.70 1.80
C VAL A 353 -15.47 -23.48 1.37
N GLU A 354 -15.78 -24.61 2.04
CA GLU A 354 -17.00 -25.38 1.77
C GLU A 354 -18.26 -24.51 1.94
N LYS A 355 -18.32 -23.72 3.02
CA LYS A 355 -19.42 -22.78 3.26
C LYS A 355 -19.48 -21.68 2.19
N ALA A 356 -18.33 -21.06 1.87
CA ALA A 356 -18.26 -20.00 0.86
C ALA A 356 -18.75 -20.49 -0.51
N LEU A 357 -18.29 -21.67 -0.97
CA LEU A 357 -18.69 -22.28 -2.23
C LEU A 357 -20.18 -22.65 -2.27
N ALA A 358 -20.72 -23.15 -1.17
CA ALA A 358 -22.14 -23.48 -1.08
C ALA A 358 -23.06 -22.24 -1.17
N ILE A 359 -22.55 -21.06 -0.77
CA ILE A 359 -23.28 -19.79 -0.84
C ILE A 359 -23.15 -19.16 -2.22
N ASN A 360 -21.89 -18.99 -2.70
CA ASN A 360 -21.62 -18.39 -4.00
C ASN A 360 -20.25 -18.84 -4.53
N ASP A 361 -20.27 -19.72 -5.51
CA ASP A 361 -19.08 -20.22 -6.22
C ASP A 361 -18.64 -19.33 -7.39
N GLN A 362 -19.38 -18.24 -7.69
CA GLN A 362 -19.11 -17.29 -8.77
C GLN A 362 -18.35 -16.04 -8.27
N LEU A 363 -17.60 -16.16 -7.18
CA LEU A 363 -16.73 -15.13 -6.64
C LEU A 363 -15.27 -15.52 -6.82
N GLY A 364 -14.48 -14.66 -7.44
CA GLY A 364 -13.04 -14.90 -7.65
C GLY A 364 -12.29 -15.12 -6.34
N GLU A 365 -12.64 -14.40 -5.29
CA GLU A 365 -12.08 -14.51 -3.95
C GLU A 365 -12.36 -15.88 -3.31
N VAL A 366 -13.54 -16.44 -3.54
CA VAL A 366 -13.92 -17.78 -3.05
C VAL A 366 -13.12 -18.86 -3.78
N GLN A 367 -12.97 -18.75 -5.11
CA GLN A 367 -12.18 -19.69 -5.89
C GLN A 367 -10.68 -19.61 -5.56
N LEU A 368 -10.15 -18.41 -5.27
CA LEU A 368 -8.78 -18.23 -4.80
C LEU A 368 -8.58 -18.90 -3.44
N ALA A 369 -9.49 -18.69 -2.48
CA ALA A 369 -9.46 -19.34 -1.18
C ALA A 369 -9.52 -20.87 -1.31
N ARG A 370 -10.28 -21.41 -2.28
CA ARG A 370 -10.31 -22.84 -2.61
C ARG A 370 -8.95 -23.33 -3.10
N ALA A 371 -8.34 -22.64 -4.06
CA ALA A 371 -7.03 -23.02 -4.59
C ALA A 371 -5.95 -23.08 -3.49
N GLU A 372 -5.93 -22.08 -2.61
CA GLU A 372 -4.99 -22.03 -1.49
C GLU A 372 -5.29 -23.12 -0.43
N THR A 373 -6.54 -23.44 -0.19
CA THR A 373 -6.91 -24.57 0.70
C THR A 373 -6.44 -25.90 0.11
N LEU A 374 -6.55 -26.11 -1.20
CA LEU A 374 -6.01 -27.28 -1.89
C LEU A 374 -4.48 -27.36 -1.76
N ARG A 375 -3.78 -26.24 -1.79
CA ARG A 375 -2.34 -26.17 -1.53
C ARG A 375 -2.00 -26.66 -0.11
N LEU A 376 -2.74 -26.20 0.91
CA LEU A 376 -2.52 -26.62 2.30
C LEU A 376 -2.76 -28.11 2.52
N THR A 377 -3.77 -28.66 1.87
CA THR A 377 -4.17 -30.08 2.01
C THR A 377 -3.38 -31.01 1.14
N ARG A 378 -2.48 -30.50 0.27
CA ARG A 378 -1.81 -31.25 -0.78
C ARG A 378 -2.82 -31.99 -1.67
N GLY A 379 -3.87 -31.24 -2.02
CA GLY A 379 -4.91 -31.72 -2.94
C GLY A 379 -4.40 -31.89 -4.37
N ASP A 380 -5.28 -32.28 -5.28
CA ASP A 380 -4.94 -32.52 -6.69
C ASP A 380 -4.51 -31.20 -7.36
N ASP A 381 -3.35 -31.22 -8.02
CA ASP A 381 -2.80 -30.03 -8.70
C ASP A 381 -3.69 -29.59 -9.88
N ALA A 382 -4.40 -30.49 -10.53
CA ALA A 382 -5.32 -30.13 -11.61
C ALA A 382 -6.56 -29.40 -11.06
N GLU A 383 -7.09 -29.82 -9.91
CA GLU A 383 -8.18 -29.11 -9.24
C GLU A 383 -7.73 -27.74 -8.73
N ARG A 384 -6.51 -27.65 -8.19
CA ARG A 384 -5.89 -26.40 -7.72
C ARG A 384 -5.72 -25.42 -8.90
N GLU A 385 -5.18 -25.90 -10.01
CA GLU A 385 -5.02 -25.08 -11.23
C GLU A 385 -6.36 -24.60 -11.78
N ALA A 386 -7.37 -25.47 -11.80
CA ALA A 386 -8.71 -25.11 -12.26
C ALA A 386 -9.34 -24.02 -11.36
N ALA A 387 -9.13 -24.08 -10.04
CA ALA A 387 -9.62 -23.06 -9.12
C ALA A 387 -8.94 -21.70 -9.34
N TYR A 388 -7.62 -21.65 -9.56
CA TYR A 388 -6.91 -20.40 -9.92
C TYR A 388 -7.41 -19.81 -11.23
N LYS A 389 -7.54 -20.64 -12.28
CA LYS A 389 -8.04 -20.19 -13.59
C LYS A 389 -9.46 -19.64 -13.48
N LEU A 390 -10.32 -20.29 -12.71
CA LEU A 390 -11.68 -19.80 -12.48
C LEU A 390 -11.70 -18.51 -11.67
N ALA A 391 -10.82 -18.35 -10.67
CA ALA A 391 -10.68 -17.09 -9.94
C ALA A 391 -10.33 -15.92 -10.86
N ILE A 392 -9.41 -16.14 -11.81
CA ILE A 392 -8.99 -15.16 -12.82
C ILE A 392 -10.10 -14.91 -13.85
N GLU A 393 -10.82 -15.94 -14.30
CA GLU A 393 -11.95 -15.79 -15.22
C GLU A 393 -13.08 -14.94 -14.63
N LEU A 394 -13.38 -15.16 -13.34
CA LEU A 394 -14.40 -14.40 -12.60
C LEU A 394 -13.99 -12.97 -12.29
N SER A 395 -12.71 -12.74 -12.09
CA SER A 395 -12.14 -11.43 -11.74
C SER A 395 -10.78 -11.23 -12.45
N PRO A 396 -10.78 -10.87 -13.75
CA PRO A 396 -9.55 -10.80 -14.57
C PRO A 396 -8.51 -9.80 -14.07
N GLY A 397 -8.94 -8.74 -13.38
CA GLY A 397 -8.06 -7.76 -12.76
C GLY A 397 -7.62 -8.10 -11.33
N TYR A 398 -7.94 -9.29 -10.80
CA TYR A 398 -7.60 -9.68 -9.43
C TYR A 398 -6.12 -10.08 -9.33
N ALA A 399 -5.26 -9.08 -9.09
CA ALA A 399 -3.81 -9.23 -9.10
C ALA A 399 -3.30 -10.35 -8.17
N GLN A 400 -3.90 -10.53 -6.99
CA GLN A 400 -3.52 -11.59 -6.05
C GLN A 400 -3.74 -12.99 -6.65
N ALA A 401 -4.81 -13.19 -7.42
CA ALA A 401 -5.07 -14.48 -8.07
C ALA A 401 -4.02 -14.79 -9.15
N TRP A 402 -3.62 -13.78 -9.94
CA TRP A 402 -2.55 -13.90 -10.92
C TRP A 402 -1.21 -14.23 -10.27
N GLN A 403 -0.86 -13.52 -9.20
CA GLN A 403 0.39 -13.76 -8.47
C GLN A 403 0.45 -15.18 -7.92
N GLN A 404 -0.59 -15.62 -7.18
CA GLN A 404 -0.61 -16.94 -6.57
C GLN A 404 -0.69 -18.07 -7.62
N TYR A 405 -1.34 -17.83 -8.75
CA TYR A 405 -1.31 -18.76 -9.87
C TYR A 405 0.06 -18.85 -10.53
N SER A 406 0.75 -17.72 -10.72
CA SER A 406 2.13 -17.69 -11.20
C SER A 406 3.07 -18.46 -10.28
N ASP A 407 2.95 -18.22 -8.96
CA ASP A 407 3.75 -18.94 -7.94
C ASP A 407 3.50 -20.45 -8.04
N PHE A 408 2.26 -20.89 -8.14
CA PHE A 408 1.91 -22.30 -8.32
C PHE A 408 2.50 -22.89 -9.60
N VAL A 409 2.36 -22.21 -10.73
CA VAL A 409 2.88 -22.69 -12.01
C VAL A 409 4.40 -22.80 -11.99
N SER A 410 5.10 -21.91 -11.25
CA SER A 410 6.56 -21.96 -11.09
C SER A 410 7.06 -23.19 -10.34
N GLU A 411 6.21 -23.78 -9.46
CA GLU A 411 6.50 -25.01 -8.74
C GLU A 411 6.39 -26.27 -9.65
N LEU A 412 5.70 -26.16 -10.81
CA LEU A 412 5.47 -27.27 -11.72
C LEU A 412 6.65 -27.49 -12.69
N PRO A 413 7.10 -28.74 -12.87
CA PRO A 413 8.23 -29.03 -13.75
C PRO A 413 8.00 -28.52 -15.19
N GLY A 414 8.94 -27.74 -15.70
CA GLY A 414 8.96 -27.28 -17.11
C GLY A 414 8.01 -26.13 -17.46
N ARG A 415 7.36 -25.50 -16.46
CA ARG A 415 6.40 -24.40 -16.70
C ARG A 415 6.90 -23.01 -16.23
N LEU A 416 8.20 -22.84 -16.01
CA LEU A 416 8.77 -21.58 -15.54
C LEU A 416 8.52 -20.39 -16.47
N ASP A 417 8.60 -20.60 -17.80
CA ASP A 417 8.36 -19.54 -18.79
C ASP A 417 6.89 -19.08 -18.78
N GLU A 418 5.97 -20.01 -18.53
CA GLU A 418 4.55 -19.69 -18.34
C GLU A 418 4.36 -18.86 -17.07
N ALA A 419 4.96 -19.26 -15.96
CA ALA A 419 4.91 -18.50 -14.70
C ALA A 419 5.42 -17.06 -14.87
N LEU A 420 6.56 -16.86 -15.57
CA LEU A 420 7.11 -15.54 -15.88
C LEU A 420 6.18 -14.69 -16.76
N THR A 421 5.36 -15.33 -17.58
CA THR A 421 4.37 -14.63 -18.41
C THR A 421 3.16 -14.19 -17.60
N LEU A 422 2.72 -15.03 -16.65
CA LEU A 422 1.59 -14.74 -15.75
C LEU A 422 1.91 -13.64 -14.73
N ALA A 423 3.18 -13.47 -14.38
CA ALA A 423 3.65 -12.46 -13.41
C ALA A 423 3.77 -11.04 -13.99
N LYS A 424 3.60 -10.86 -15.32
CA LYS A 424 3.67 -9.55 -16.01
C LYS A 424 2.30 -8.88 -16.12
#